data_f10c8d1219624f4ce6761ef7b73d7586
#
_entry.id   f10c8d1219624f4ce6761ef7b73d7586
#
_cell.length_a   1.000
_cell.length_b   1.000
_cell.length_c   1.000
_cell.angle_alpha   90.00
_cell.angle_beta   90.00
_cell.angle_gamma   90.00
#
_symmetry.space_group_name_H-M   'P 1'
#
loop_
_entity.id
_entity.type
_entity.pdbx_description
1 polymer ?
#
loop_
_entity_poly.entity_id
_entity_poly.type
_entity_poly.pdbx_seq_one_letter_code
_entity_poly.pdbx_strand_id
1 'polypeptide(L)'
;MIDLRRYADREHLLLASYAMHSRDTRGRAHPEPPHAYRGPFARDRDRILHSSAFRRLSGKMQVFTGEMGIYHRTRLTHTFEVASIARTLARTLRLNEDLTEALALMHDVGHPPYGHCGEDVLGECMQDVGGFSHNGFALVIVQQLEQRYPQFNGLNLSYETLAGQDVRAHKAEASRGRSPMLEVQIVDAADSIAYDAHDVDDALQMGLLSIDELAQLAVVRRALDQIRARRGILPTQQLRQSLVHELIDLQVSDLLRVAIERLRSVEGRSTEEVSDAGLRLTHSDALAEERTELESFLFDAVYRHERLMAVRAAAALRLRTLFEKLNETPERMPLRFRQRAKELPIQMAVGEYLAGMTDAFCDQQYRQITETPVGPLADW
;
A
#
# COMPACT_ATOMS: atom_id res chain seq x y z
N MET A 1 24.50 25.89 23.81
CA MET A 1 24.00 25.70 22.40
C MET A 1 23.84 24.22 22.17
N ILE A 2 22.61 23.73 21.93
CA ILE A 2 22.42 22.33 21.58
C ILE A 2 23.02 22.17 20.19
N ASP A 3 24.08 21.35 20.09
CA ASP A 3 24.62 20.93 18.79
C ASP A 3 23.58 20.03 18.10
N LEU A 4 22.75 20.63 17.28
CA LEU A 4 21.82 19.91 16.41
C LEU A 4 22.66 19.29 15.29
N ARG A 5 23.27 18.14 15.56
CA ARG A 5 23.94 17.36 14.51
C ARG A 5 23.01 17.25 13.33
N ARG A 6 23.48 17.69 12.16
CA ARG A 6 22.70 17.65 10.94
C ARG A 6 22.22 16.23 10.70
N TYR A 7 21.00 16.05 10.16
CA TYR A 7 20.47 14.72 9.84
C TYR A 7 21.46 13.89 8.98
N ALA A 8 22.20 14.54 8.08
CA ALA A 8 23.23 13.89 7.25
C ALA A 8 24.38 13.27 8.07
N ASP A 9 24.79 13.91 9.16
CA ASP A 9 25.84 13.39 10.05
C ASP A 9 25.34 12.13 10.80
N ARG A 10 24.06 12.12 11.17
CA ARG A 10 23.42 10.96 11.81
C ARG A 10 23.29 9.79 10.83
N GLU A 11 22.86 10.05 9.60
CA GLU A 11 22.76 9.03 8.56
C GLU A 11 24.10 8.38 8.27
N HIS A 12 25.18 9.15 8.18
CA HIS A 12 26.53 8.63 7.98
C HIS A 12 26.96 7.61 9.06
N LEU A 13 26.50 7.80 10.31
CA LEU A 13 26.83 6.89 11.40
C LEU A 13 25.90 5.67 11.46
N LEU A 14 24.64 5.80 11.07
CA LEU A 14 23.61 4.79 11.29
C LEU A 14 23.35 3.94 10.05
N LEU A 15 23.36 4.54 8.85
CA LEU A 15 23.01 3.84 7.63
C LEU A 15 24.19 3.05 7.05
N ALA A 16 23.87 1.98 6.34
CA ALA A 16 24.85 1.25 5.55
C ALA A 16 25.17 2.01 4.26
N SER A 17 26.30 1.69 3.62
CA SER A 17 26.71 2.33 2.37
C SER A 17 25.73 2.12 1.21
N TYR A 18 25.04 0.98 1.22
CA TYR A 18 24.03 0.61 0.22
C TYR A 18 22.64 1.23 0.45
N ALA A 19 22.42 1.90 1.57
CA ALA A 19 21.20 2.62 1.84
C ALA A 19 21.14 3.95 1.07
N MET A 20 19.92 4.45 0.80
CA MET A 20 19.73 5.76 0.21
C MET A 20 20.00 6.85 1.25
N HIS A 21 21.12 7.57 1.11
CA HIS A 21 21.46 8.69 2.00
C HIS A 21 20.82 10.00 1.53
N SER A 22 20.38 10.83 2.46
CA SER A 22 19.80 12.15 2.17
C SER A 22 20.74 13.08 1.40
N ARG A 23 22.06 12.93 1.57
CA ARG A 23 23.07 13.71 0.84
C ARG A 23 23.12 13.37 -0.65
N ASP A 24 22.70 12.17 -1.02
CA ASP A 24 22.77 11.64 -2.38
C ASP A 24 21.44 11.82 -3.14
N THR A 25 20.46 12.56 -2.52
CA THR A 25 19.17 12.83 -3.15
C THR A 25 19.32 13.67 -4.43
N ARG A 26 18.57 13.29 -5.46
CA ARG A 26 18.44 14.07 -6.71
C ARG A 26 17.58 15.33 -6.54
N GLY A 27 16.98 15.51 -5.35
CA GLY A 27 16.17 16.69 -5.02
C GLY A 27 14.72 16.54 -5.44
N ARG A 28 14.11 17.66 -5.86
CA ARG A 28 12.68 17.82 -6.12
C ARG A 28 12.44 18.64 -7.39
N ALA A 29 11.28 18.49 -8.01
CA ALA A 29 10.90 19.27 -9.19
C ALA A 29 10.91 20.79 -8.93
N HIS A 30 10.43 21.21 -7.75
CA HIS A 30 10.53 22.61 -7.29
C HIS A 30 11.60 22.68 -6.21
N PRO A 31 12.78 23.26 -6.48
CA PRO A 31 13.87 23.38 -5.52
C PRO A 31 13.44 24.17 -4.27
N GLU A 32 13.85 23.70 -3.10
CA GLU A 32 13.55 24.31 -1.82
C GLU A 32 14.80 24.34 -0.94
N PRO A 33 14.96 25.35 -0.07
CA PRO A 33 16.08 25.38 0.85
C PRO A 33 16.06 24.18 1.80
N PRO A 34 17.23 23.67 2.22
CA PRO A 34 17.35 22.66 3.24
C PRO A 34 16.62 23.05 4.53
N HIS A 35 15.96 22.09 5.15
CA HIS A 35 15.30 22.33 6.44
C HIS A 35 16.33 22.17 7.59
N ALA A 36 16.19 22.98 8.64
CA ALA A 36 17.17 23.03 9.72
C ALA A 36 17.38 21.68 10.44
N TYR A 37 16.34 20.85 10.56
CA TYR A 37 16.37 19.59 11.33
C TYR A 37 15.64 18.42 10.69
N ARG A 38 15.05 18.57 9.50
CA ARG A 38 14.39 17.46 8.75
C ARG A 38 15.13 17.17 7.47
N GLY A 39 15.47 15.91 7.24
CA GLY A 39 15.98 15.43 5.94
C GLY A 39 14.93 15.55 4.84
N PRO A 40 15.33 15.36 3.58
CA PRO A 40 14.42 15.41 2.43
C PRO A 40 13.30 14.37 2.54
N PHE A 41 13.62 13.15 2.95
CA PHE A 41 12.68 12.05 3.05
C PHE A 41 11.71 12.20 4.25
N ALA A 42 12.19 12.74 5.38
CA ALA A 42 11.31 13.12 6.50
C ALA A 42 10.28 14.18 6.08
N ARG A 43 10.68 15.12 5.20
CA ARG A 43 9.74 16.09 4.63
C ARG A 43 8.73 15.44 3.69
N ASP A 44 9.12 14.42 2.92
CA ASP A 44 8.21 13.68 2.06
C ASP A 44 7.17 12.92 2.87
N ARG A 45 7.61 12.20 3.89
CA ARG A 45 6.72 11.54 4.84
C ARG A 45 5.67 12.50 5.40
N ASP A 46 6.10 13.65 5.91
CA ASP A 46 5.19 14.66 6.47
C ASP A 46 4.21 15.20 5.42
N ARG A 47 4.65 15.39 4.17
CA ARG A 47 3.80 15.85 3.06
C ARG A 47 2.72 14.85 2.69
N ILE A 48 3.09 13.56 2.63
CA ILE A 48 2.15 12.47 2.36
C ILE A 48 1.15 12.35 3.50
N LEU A 49 1.62 12.27 4.74
CA LEU A 49 0.79 12.15 5.94
C LEU A 49 -0.26 13.26 6.06
N HIS A 50 0.12 14.47 5.67
CA HIS A 50 -0.78 15.62 5.71
C HIS A 50 -1.59 15.83 4.43
N SER A 51 -1.50 14.97 3.42
CA SER A 51 -2.28 15.06 2.18
C SER A 51 -3.76 14.70 2.40
N SER A 52 -4.61 15.18 1.50
CA SER A 52 -6.04 14.83 1.51
C SER A 52 -6.24 13.37 1.12
N ALA A 53 -5.43 12.87 0.19
CA ALA A 53 -5.49 11.49 -0.27
C ALA A 53 -5.19 10.51 0.85
N PHE A 54 -4.14 10.75 1.64
CA PHE A 54 -3.80 9.91 2.78
C PHE A 54 -4.94 9.87 3.82
N ARG A 55 -5.55 11.02 4.15
CA ARG A 55 -6.69 11.04 5.08
C ARG A 55 -7.89 10.25 4.58
N ARG A 56 -8.13 10.21 3.25
CA ARG A 56 -9.23 9.43 2.66
C ARG A 56 -9.06 7.91 2.79
N LEU A 57 -7.86 7.40 3.06
CA LEU A 57 -7.63 5.98 3.33
C LEU A 57 -8.42 5.48 4.54
N SER A 58 -8.77 6.35 5.51
CA SER A 58 -9.64 6.00 6.64
C SER A 58 -11.07 5.64 6.24
N GLY A 59 -11.52 6.09 5.07
CA GLY A 59 -12.86 5.80 4.53
C GLY A 59 -12.85 4.81 3.37
N LYS A 60 -11.74 4.08 3.17
CA LYS A 60 -11.59 3.03 2.17
C LYS A 60 -11.28 1.71 2.88
N MET A 61 -12.06 0.67 2.58
CA MET A 61 -11.87 -0.64 3.17
C MET A 61 -10.71 -1.38 2.53
N GLN A 62 -10.03 -2.26 3.29
CA GLN A 62 -8.88 -3.01 2.79
C GLN A 62 -9.33 -4.16 1.88
N VAL A 63 -10.06 -5.12 2.38
CA VAL A 63 -10.46 -6.33 1.64
C VAL A 63 -11.98 -6.44 1.53
N PHE A 64 -12.69 -6.18 2.62
CA PHE A 64 -14.11 -6.41 2.72
C PHE A 64 -14.87 -5.09 2.66
N THR A 65 -15.79 -4.97 1.71
CA THR A 65 -16.69 -3.83 1.54
C THR A 65 -18.08 -4.19 2.07
N GLY A 66 -18.72 -3.28 2.84
CA GLY A 66 -20.06 -3.48 3.38
C GLY A 66 -20.27 -2.76 4.71
N GLU A 67 -21.49 -2.80 5.25
CA GLU A 67 -21.80 -2.31 6.59
C GLU A 67 -21.35 -3.34 7.65
N MET A 68 -20.07 -3.56 7.73
CA MET A 68 -19.51 -4.36 8.81
C MET A 68 -19.16 -3.42 9.97
N GLY A 69 -19.54 -3.73 11.19
CA GLY A 69 -19.46 -2.87 12.38
C GLY A 69 -18.17 -2.06 12.58
N ILE A 70 -18.02 -1.41 13.69
CA ILE A 70 -17.01 -0.35 14.00
C ILE A 70 -15.54 -0.82 13.95
N TYR A 71 -15.26 -2.12 13.79
CA TYR A 71 -13.93 -2.73 13.98
C TYR A 71 -13.28 -3.24 12.70
N HIS A 72 -13.53 -2.59 11.54
CA HIS A 72 -12.93 -3.04 10.28
C HIS A 72 -11.59 -2.42 10.00
N ARG A 73 -10.72 -3.23 9.34
CA ARG A 73 -9.45 -2.78 8.82
C ARG A 73 -9.68 -1.84 7.65
N THR A 74 -9.30 -0.58 7.82
CA THR A 74 -9.26 0.40 6.74
C THR A 74 -7.89 0.37 6.06
N ARG A 75 -7.80 0.93 4.86
CA ARG A 75 -6.50 1.11 4.19
C ARG A 75 -5.55 1.97 5.01
N LEU A 76 -6.07 2.91 5.81
CA LEU A 76 -5.24 3.72 6.70
C LEU A 76 -4.58 2.87 7.79
N THR A 77 -5.33 1.98 8.44
CA THR A 77 -4.76 1.09 9.50
C THR A 77 -3.78 0.10 8.91
N HIS A 78 -4.10 -0.51 7.75
CA HIS A 78 -3.18 -1.35 7.00
C HIS A 78 -1.87 -0.60 6.67
N THR A 79 -1.96 0.61 6.11
CA THR A 79 -0.79 1.43 5.76
C THR A 79 0.12 1.69 6.97
N PHE A 80 -0.43 1.93 8.16
CA PHE A 80 0.37 2.10 9.37
C PHE A 80 1.05 0.79 9.82
N GLU A 81 0.38 -0.34 9.66
CA GLU A 81 0.97 -1.65 9.99
C GLU A 81 2.09 -1.99 9.00
N VAL A 82 1.90 -1.77 7.70
CA VAL A 82 2.96 -1.88 6.69
C VAL A 82 4.15 -0.97 7.02
N ALA A 83 3.90 0.29 7.37
CA ALA A 83 4.96 1.22 7.75
C ALA A 83 5.73 0.75 9.00
N SER A 84 5.05 0.14 9.98
CA SER A 84 5.68 -0.41 11.18
C SER A 84 6.61 -1.59 10.86
N ILE A 85 6.15 -2.52 10.02
CA ILE A 85 6.96 -3.67 9.55
C ILE A 85 8.14 -3.17 8.72
N ALA A 86 7.90 -2.31 7.74
CA ALA A 86 8.92 -1.78 6.85
C ALA A 86 10.02 -1.03 7.62
N ARG A 87 9.66 -0.21 8.62
CA ARG A 87 10.63 0.48 9.47
C ARG A 87 11.45 -0.50 10.34
N THR A 88 10.85 -1.57 10.82
CA THR A 88 11.56 -2.62 11.55
C THR A 88 12.63 -3.27 10.66
N LEU A 89 12.26 -3.61 9.42
CA LEU A 89 13.18 -4.12 8.41
C LEU A 89 14.28 -3.10 8.08
N ALA A 90 13.90 -1.86 7.81
CA ALA A 90 14.85 -0.78 7.49
C ALA A 90 15.89 -0.58 8.58
N ARG A 91 15.44 -0.47 9.83
CA ARG A 91 16.33 -0.29 10.99
C ARG A 91 17.31 -1.44 11.14
N THR A 92 16.84 -2.68 11.04
CA THR A 92 17.66 -3.89 11.18
C THR A 92 18.69 -4.00 10.06
N LEU A 93 18.32 -3.63 8.83
CA LEU A 93 19.20 -3.66 7.66
C LEU A 93 19.99 -2.36 7.46
N ARG A 94 19.88 -1.41 8.39
CA ARG A 94 20.56 -0.09 8.34
C ARG A 94 20.23 0.71 7.07
N LEU A 95 18.98 0.60 6.57
CA LEU A 95 18.41 1.38 5.48
C LEU A 95 17.82 2.70 5.98
N ASN A 96 17.44 3.59 5.07
CA ASN A 96 16.86 4.89 5.41
C ASN A 96 15.42 4.77 5.89
N GLU A 97 15.20 4.86 7.20
CA GLU A 97 13.86 4.73 7.82
C GLU A 97 12.89 5.82 7.35
N ASP A 98 13.35 7.08 7.16
CA ASP A 98 12.49 8.18 6.73
C ASP A 98 11.99 7.97 5.29
N LEU A 99 12.87 7.51 4.38
CA LEU A 99 12.47 7.15 3.01
C LEU A 99 11.53 5.95 2.99
N THR A 100 11.87 4.91 3.75
CA THR A 100 11.04 3.71 3.89
C THR A 100 9.64 4.05 4.38
N GLU A 101 9.52 4.87 5.42
CA GLU A 101 8.22 5.30 5.95
C GLU A 101 7.45 6.15 4.94
N ALA A 102 8.11 7.07 4.23
CA ALA A 102 7.48 7.86 3.18
C ALA A 102 6.90 6.97 2.06
N LEU A 103 7.67 5.96 1.60
CA LEU A 103 7.24 4.99 0.60
C LEU A 103 6.07 4.13 1.11
N ALA A 104 6.14 3.65 2.36
CA ALA A 104 5.08 2.88 2.97
C ALA A 104 3.78 3.69 3.13
N LEU A 105 3.85 4.96 3.54
CA LEU A 105 2.68 5.83 3.63
C LEU A 105 2.08 6.17 2.26
N MET A 106 2.88 6.13 1.19
CA MET A 106 2.45 6.49 -0.15
C MET A 106 1.79 5.33 -0.91
N HIS A 107 2.15 4.07 -0.60
CA HIS A 107 1.87 2.92 -1.46
C HIS A 107 0.39 2.77 -1.85
N ASP A 108 -0.53 3.08 -0.93
CA ASP A 108 -1.97 2.86 -1.08
C ASP A 108 -2.80 4.12 -1.39
N VAL A 109 -2.18 5.34 -1.45
CA VAL A 109 -2.94 6.60 -1.59
C VAL A 109 -3.77 6.70 -2.86
N GLY A 110 -3.44 5.93 -3.89
CA GLY A 110 -4.12 5.91 -5.18
C GLY A 110 -5.28 4.90 -5.27
N HIS A 111 -5.53 4.07 -4.27
CA HIS A 111 -6.63 3.11 -4.35
C HIS A 111 -7.98 3.78 -4.55
N PRO A 112 -8.82 3.23 -5.43
CA PRO A 112 -10.19 3.70 -5.61
C PRO A 112 -11.11 3.21 -4.47
N PRO A 113 -12.37 3.67 -4.40
CA PRO A 113 -13.37 3.06 -3.53
C PRO A 113 -13.52 1.56 -3.88
N TYR A 114 -13.87 0.76 -2.88
CA TYR A 114 -14.05 -0.70 -2.96
C TYR A 114 -12.78 -1.49 -3.33
N GLY A 115 -11.60 -0.91 -3.12
CA GLY A 115 -10.32 -1.58 -3.23
C GLY A 115 -10.03 -2.14 -4.62
N HIS A 116 -9.55 -3.40 -4.68
CA HIS A 116 -9.22 -4.05 -5.95
C HIS A 116 -10.44 -4.23 -6.89
N CYS A 117 -11.63 -4.44 -6.33
CA CYS A 117 -12.85 -4.48 -7.16
C CYS A 117 -13.07 -3.15 -7.90
N GLY A 118 -12.86 -2.03 -7.21
CA GLY A 118 -12.95 -0.71 -7.85
C GLY A 118 -11.84 -0.47 -8.86
N GLU A 119 -10.64 -0.98 -8.62
CA GLU A 119 -9.52 -0.92 -9.55
C GLU A 119 -9.81 -1.68 -10.84
N ASP A 120 -10.29 -2.93 -10.73
CA ASP A 120 -10.68 -3.76 -11.87
C ASP A 120 -11.73 -3.05 -12.74
N VAL A 121 -12.79 -2.53 -12.10
CA VAL A 121 -13.87 -1.80 -12.79
C VAL A 121 -13.38 -0.54 -13.50
N LEU A 122 -12.56 0.28 -12.82
CA LEU A 122 -11.99 1.48 -13.45
C LEU A 122 -11.02 1.11 -14.57
N GLY A 123 -10.25 0.03 -14.41
CA GLY A 123 -9.37 -0.51 -15.43
C GLY A 123 -10.12 -0.86 -16.71
N GLU A 124 -11.26 -1.56 -16.59
CA GLU A 124 -12.14 -1.89 -17.70
C GLU A 124 -12.79 -0.64 -18.32
N CYS A 125 -13.36 0.24 -17.49
CA CYS A 125 -14.01 1.45 -17.94
C CYS A 125 -13.08 2.44 -18.68
N MET A 126 -11.81 2.42 -18.34
CA MET A 126 -10.77 3.31 -18.88
C MET A 126 -9.87 2.61 -19.91
N GLN A 127 -10.20 1.42 -20.37
CA GLN A 127 -9.36 0.61 -21.26
C GLN A 127 -8.93 1.38 -22.52
N ASP A 128 -9.82 2.16 -23.13
CA ASP A 128 -9.56 2.92 -24.35
C ASP A 128 -8.62 4.13 -24.15
N VAL A 129 -8.35 4.49 -22.89
CA VAL A 129 -7.51 5.64 -22.51
C VAL A 129 -6.31 5.23 -21.66
N GLY A 130 -5.91 3.96 -21.72
CA GLY A 130 -4.72 3.42 -21.06
C GLY A 130 -4.98 2.65 -19.77
N GLY A 131 -6.24 2.43 -19.39
CA GLY A 131 -6.65 1.70 -18.21
C GLY A 131 -6.48 2.51 -16.90
N PHE A 132 -6.59 1.81 -15.78
CA PHE A 132 -6.41 2.38 -14.45
C PHE A 132 -5.52 1.48 -13.59
N SER A 133 -4.61 2.09 -12.85
CA SER A 133 -3.81 1.44 -11.81
C SER A 133 -3.74 2.35 -10.60
N HIS A 134 -3.99 1.82 -9.40
CA HIS A 134 -3.87 2.59 -8.17
C HIS A 134 -2.45 3.11 -7.95
N ASN A 135 -1.43 2.35 -8.36
CA ASN A 135 -0.04 2.79 -8.28
C ASN A 135 0.26 3.97 -9.20
N GLY A 136 -0.23 3.94 -10.45
CA GLY A 136 -0.12 5.06 -11.38
C GLY A 136 -0.93 6.26 -10.91
N PHE A 137 -2.13 6.04 -10.38
CA PHE A 137 -2.98 7.12 -9.86
C PHE A 137 -2.39 7.78 -8.61
N ALA A 138 -1.66 7.03 -7.76
CA ALA A 138 -0.92 7.63 -6.64
C ALA A 138 0.07 8.70 -7.12
N LEU A 139 0.78 8.47 -8.24
CA LEU A 139 1.66 9.46 -8.84
C LEU A 139 0.88 10.70 -9.34
N VAL A 140 -0.26 10.49 -10.00
CA VAL A 140 -1.13 11.61 -10.43
C VAL A 140 -1.59 12.44 -9.23
N ILE A 141 -2.00 11.81 -8.14
CA ILE A 141 -2.40 12.50 -6.90
C ILE A 141 -1.27 13.37 -6.37
N VAL A 142 -0.09 12.80 -6.15
CA VAL A 142 1.00 13.50 -5.45
C VAL A 142 1.73 14.51 -6.33
N GLN A 143 1.64 14.39 -7.65
CA GLN A 143 2.27 15.32 -8.59
C GLN A 143 1.31 16.39 -9.13
N GLN A 144 -0.01 16.12 -9.20
CA GLN A 144 -0.95 16.99 -9.94
C GLN A 144 -2.21 17.35 -9.15
N LEU A 145 -2.80 16.41 -8.37
CA LEU A 145 -4.13 16.62 -7.79
C LEU A 145 -4.12 17.25 -6.39
N GLU A 146 -3.09 17.00 -5.59
CA GLU A 146 -2.98 17.67 -4.28
C GLU A 146 -2.67 19.15 -4.48
N GLN A 147 -3.45 20.02 -3.83
CA GLN A 147 -3.31 21.48 -3.91
C GLN A 147 -2.95 22.02 -2.52
N ARG A 148 -1.67 21.94 -2.18
CA ARG A 148 -1.17 22.36 -0.88
C ARG A 148 -0.36 23.66 -0.93
N TYR A 149 0.26 23.92 -2.07
CA TYR A 149 1.16 25.03 -2.29
C TYR A 149 0.58 25.99 -3.34
N PRO A 150 0.57 27.33 -3.07
CA PRO A 150 0.06 28.29 -4.05
C PRO A 150 0.85 28.36 -5.35
N GLN A 151 2.13 27.94 -5.32
CA GLN A 151 3.06 28.11 -6.44
C GLN A 151 3.05 26.95 -7.44
N PHE A 152 2.60 25.77 -6.99
CA PHE A 152 2.60 24.56 -7.84
C PHE A 152 1.57 23.52 -7.35
N ASN A 153 1.17 22.67 -8.25
CA ASN A 153 0.33 21.51 -7.94
C ASN A 153 1.19 20.37 -7.35
N GLY A 154 0.54 19.46 -6.65
CA GLY A 154 1.19 18.28 -6.06
C GLY A 154 1.87 18.56 -4.73
N LEU A 155 2.58 17.55 -4.25
CA LEU A 155 3.26 17.55 -2.96
C LEU A 155 4.75 17.92 -3.07
N ASN A 156 5.31 18.00 -4.27
CA ASN A 156 6.73 18.26 -4.51
C ASN A 156 7.62 17.27 -3.73
N LEU A 157 7.37 15.96 -3.91
CA LEU A 157 8.16 14.90 -3.27
C LEU A 157 9.55 14.77 -3.93
N SER A 158 10.50 14.14 -3.26
CA SER A 158 11.80 13.82 -3.82
C SER A 158 11.69 12.83 -4.97
N TYR A 159 12.67 12.87 -5.88
CA TYR A 159 12.70 11.93 -7.01
C TYR A 159 12.82 10.48 -6.56
N GLU A 160 13.44 10.20 -5.41
CA GLU A 160 13.57 8.86 -4.84
C GLU A 160 12.22 8.32 -4.38
N THR A 161 11.42 9.13 -3.69
CA THR A 161 10.06 8.75 -3.26
C THR A 161 9.16 8.51 -4.47
N LEU A 162 9.22 9.38 -5.48
CA LEU A 162 8.45 9.22 -6.73
C LEU A 162 8.90 7.97 -7.51
N ALA A 163 10.23 7.73 -7.63
CA ALA A 163 10.78 6.57 -8.32
C ALA A 163 10.36 5.25 -7.66
N GLY A 164 10.28 5.21 -6.33
CA GLY A 164 9.77 4.03 -5.63
C GLY A 164 8.33 3.69 -5.99
N GLN A 165 7.47 4.67 -6.14
CA GLN A 165 6.09 4.47 -6.58
C GLN A 165 5.99 4.15 -8.07
N ASP A 166 6.86 4.76 -8.89
CA ASP A 166 6.93 4.50 -10.34
C ASP A 166 7.28 3.04 -10.64
N VAL A 167 8.23 2.47 -9.90
CA VAL A 167 8.56 1.03 -9.97
C VAL A 167 7.34 0.15 -9.70
N ARG A 168 6.49 0.52 -8.76
CA ARG A 168 5.24 -0.19 -8.46
C ARG A 168 4.21 -0.05 -9.59
N ALA A 169 4.11 1.14 -10.18
CA ALA A 169 3.21 1.41 -11.30
C ALA A 169 3.60 0.62 -12.57
N HIS A 170 4.90 0.36 -12.76
CA HIS A 170 5.46 -0.25 -13.97
C HIS A 170 6.22 -1.55 -13.66
N LYS A 171 5.69 -2.41 -12.75
CA LYS A 171 6.35 -3.66 -12.32
C LYS A 171 6.85 -4.56 -13.45
N ALA A 172 6.08 -4.68 -14.53
CA ALA A 172 6.45 -5.52 -15.68
C ALA A 172 7.70 -5.03 -16.43
N GLU A 173 7.94 -3.73 -16.46
CA GLU A 173 9.10 -3.08 -17.10
C GLU A 173 10.28 -3.02 -16.13
N ALA A 174 10.04 -2.72 -14.87
CA ALA A 174 11.04 -2.62 -13.82
C ALA A 174 11.73 -3.95 -13.48
N SER A 175 11.13 -5.09 -13.86
CA SER A 175 11.73 -6.42 -13.64
C SER A 175 12.87 -6.75 -14.62
N ARG A 176 13.14 -5.91 -15.63
CA ARG A 176 14.20 -6.10 -16.64
C ARG A 176 15.44 -5.25 -16.31
N GLY A 177 16.46 -5.86 -15.72
CA GLY A 177 17.77 -5.22 -15.50
C GLY A 177 18.02 -4.80 -14.05
N ARG A 178 18.06 -3.51 -13.77
CA ARG A 178 18.34 -2.95 -12.44
C ARG A 178 17.28 -3.36 -11.40
N SER A 179 17.71 -3.61 -10.16
CA SER A 179 16.74 -3.79 -9.06
C SER A 179 16.29 -2.43 -8.51
N PRO A 180 15.06 -2.33 -7.93
CA PRO A 180 14.69 -1.16 -7.14
C PRO A 180 15.63 -0.93 -5.97
N MET A 181 15.65 0.30 -5.44
CA MET A 181 16.32 0.60 -4.16
C MET A 181 15.84 -0.37 -3.07
N LEU A 182 16.72 -0.69 -2.12
CA LEU A 182 16.40 -1.63 -1.05
C LEU A 182 15.22 -1.15 -0.18
N GLU A 183 15.11 0.14 0.05
CA GLU A 183 13.98 0.76 0.74
C GLU A 183 12.64 0.47 0.05
N VAL A 184 12.59 0.46 -1.28
CA VAL A 184 11.39 0.09 -2.04
C VAL A 184 11.09 -1.40 -1.87
N GLN A 185 12.11 -2.25 -1.98
CA GLN A 185 11.96 -3.70 -1.87
C GLN A 185 11.42 -4.14 -0.50
N ILE A 186 11.91 -3.52 0.60
CA ILE A 186 11.41 -3.85 1.95
C ILE A 186 10.00 -3.33 2.20
N VAL A 187 9.57 -2.25 1.54
CA VAL A 187 8.18 -1.80 1.61
C VAL A 187 7.26 -2.77 0.86
N ASP A 188 7.67 -3.27 -0.31
CA ASP A 188 6.92 -4.30 -1.03
C ASP A 188 6.81 -5.60 -0.21
N ALA A 189 7.89 -6.00 0.44
CA ALA A 189 7.88 -7.17 1.31
C ALA A 189 6.99 -6.96 2.55
N ALA A 190 7.06 -5.78 3.18
CA ALA A 190 6.25 -5.46 4.34
C ALA A 190 4.75 -5.42 4.02
N ASP A 191 4.38 -4.89 2.86
CA ASP A 191 3.00 -4.89 2.34
C ASP A 191 2.49 -6.32 2.15
N SER A 192 3.28 -7.17 1.51
CA SER A 192 2.94 -8.58 1.29
C SER A 192 2.82 -9.37 2.61
N ILE A 193 3.74 -9.17 3.56
CA ILE A 193 3.70 -9.79 4.91
C ILE A 193 2.44 -9.34 5.68
N ALA A 194 2.14 -8.04 5.64
CA ALA A 194 0.96 -7.49 6.29
C ALA A 194 -0.32 -8.06 5.67
N TYR A 195 -0.37 -8.14 4.33
CA TYR A 195 -1.51 -8.67 3.59
C TYR A 195 -1.83 -10.10 3.99
N ASP A 196 -0.83 -11.01 3.97
CA ASP A 196 -1.03 -12.42 4.36
C ASP A 196 -1.61 -12.56 5.77
N ALA A 197 -1.07 -11.80 6.73
CA ALA A 197 -1.51 -11.87 8.12
C ALA A 197 -2.90 -11.24 8.35
N HIS A 198 -3.20 -10.17 7.62
CA HIS A 198 -4.48 -9.46 7.70
C HIS A 198 -5.61 -10.27 7.08
N ASP A 199 -5.37 -10.93 5.95
CA ASP A 199 -6.37 -11.76 5.30
C ASP A 199 -6.76 -12.96 6.17
N VAL A 200 -5.77 -13.57 6.86
CA VAL A 200 -6.02 -14.61 7.86
C VAL A 200 -6.86 -14.06 9.02
N ASP A 201 -6.50 -12.90 9.56
CA ASP A 201 -7.23 -12.28 10.68
C ASP A 201 -8.66 -11.94 10.32
N ASP A 202 -8.85 -11.28 9.18
CA ASP A 202 -10.15 -10.83 8.70
C ASP A 202 -11.04 -12.04 8.35
N ALA A 203 -10.50 -13.09 7.71
CA ALA A 203 -11.25 -14.31 7.40
C ALA A 203 -11.72 -15.05 8.67
N LEU A 204 -10.85 -15.13 9.69
CA LEU A 204 -11.21 -15.70 11.00
C LEU A 204 -12.26 -14.85 11.74
N GLN A 205 -12.12 -13.53 11.70
CA GLN A 205 -13.05 -12.61 12.36
C GLN A 205 -14.45 -12.67 11.76
N MET A 206 -14.53 -12.84 10.45
CA MET A 206 -15.80 -12.94 9.73
C MET A 206 -16.43 -14.34 9.76
N GLY A 207 -15.73 -15.30 10.36
CA GLY A 207 -16.18 -16.70 10.38
C GLY A 207 -16.23 -17.36 8.99
N LEU A 208 -15.45 -16.85 8.04
CA LEU A 208 -15.29 -17.45 6.72
C LEU A 208 -14.38 -18.67 6.80
N LEU A 209 -13.41 -18.65 7.73
CA LEU A 209 -12.49 -19.75 8.02
C LEU A 209 -12.41 -20.00 9.53
N SER A 210 -12.03 -21.23 9.86
CA SER A 210 -11.66 -21.65 11.22
C SER A 210 -10.15 -21.82 11.35
N ILE A 211 -9.63 -21.79 12.58
CA ILE A 211 -8.21 -22.07 12.86
C ILE A 211 -7.85 -23.49 12.46
N ASP A 212 -8.77 -24.45 12.59
CA ASP A 212 -8.54 -25.85 12.23
C ASP A 212 -8.35 -26.03 10.71
N GLU A 213 -9.09 -25.31 9.88
CA GLU A 213 -8.90 -25.29 8.43
C GLU A 213 -7.55 -24.69 8.05
N LEU A 214 -7.18 -23.56 8.67
CA LEU A 214 -5.90 -22.91 8.43
C LEU A 214 -4.70 -23.74 8.93
N ALA A 215 -4.86 -24.54 9.99
CA ALA A 215 -3.81 -25.39 10.56
C ALA A 215 -3.32 -26.50 9.61
N GLN A 216 -4.01 -26.74 8.49
CA GLN A 216 -3.55 -27.64 7.43
C GLN A 216 -2.36 -27.05 6.65
N LEU A 217 -2.25 -25.71 6.59
CA LEU A 217 -1.20 -24.99 5.89
C LEU A 217 0.11 -25.01 6.69
N ALA A 218 1.22 -25.21 5.98
CA ALA A 218 2.52 -25.40 6.64
C ALA A 218 2.95 -24.20 7.49
N VAL A 219 2.85 -22.98 6.96
CA VAL A 219 3.24 -21.76 7.69
C VAL A 219 2.35 -21.51 8.91
N VAL A 220 1.05 -21.78 8.82
CA VAL A 220 0.11 -21.61 9.93
C VAL A 220 0.34 -22.65 11.02
N ARG A 221 0.53 -23.90 10.65
CA ARG A 221 0.88 -25.00 11.60
C ARG A 221 2.14 -24.67 12.37
N ARG A 222 3.20 -24.20 11.68
CA ARG A 222 4.45 -23.78 12.31
C ARG A 222 4.23 -22.63 13.29
N ALA A 223 3.42 -21.63 12.94
CA ALA A 223 3.05 -20.53 13.82
C ALA A 223 2.31 -21.03 15.08
N LEU A 224 1.31 -21.92 14.91
CA LEU A 224 0.56 -22.49 16.02
C LEU A 224 1.44 -23.33 16.95
N ASP A 225 2.38 -24.10 16.41
CA ASP A 225 3.34 -24.89 17.22
C ASP A 225 4.26 -23.98 18.03
N GLN A 226 4.74 -22.88 17.49
CA GLN A 226 5.55 -21.90 18.22
C GLN A 226 4.74 -21.19 19.31
N ILE A 227 3.49 -20.81 19.04
CA ILE A 227 2.59 -20.23 20.04
C ILE A 227 2.37 -21.23 21.18
N ARG A 228 2.06 -22.47 20.85
CA ARG A 228 1.83 -23.54 21.85
C ARG A 228 3.07 -23.79 22.72
N ALA A 229 4.26 -23.81 22.10
CA ALA A 229 5.52 -23.99 22.81
C ALA A 229 5.85 -22.84 23.77
N ARG A 230 5.54 -21.59 23.39
CA ARG A 230 5.84 -20.39 24.19
C ARG A 230 4.77 -20.05 25.22
N ARG A 231 3.49 -20.30 24.94
CA ARG A 231 2.34 -19.78 25.71
C ARG A 231 1.35 -20.85 26.18
N GLY A 232 1.53 -22.11 25.76
CA GLY A 232 0.59 -23.19 26.04
C GLY A 232 -0.71 -23.08 25.24
N ILE A 233 -1.82 -23.60 25.80
CA ILE A 233 -3.15 -23.54 25.17
C ILE A 233 -3.78 -22.20 25.49
N LEU A 234 -4.19 -21.46 24.47
CA LEU A 234 -4.83 -20.15 24.58
C LEU A 234 -6.33 -20.23 24.24
N PRO A 235 -7.18 -19.35 24.82
CA PRO A 235 -8.54 -19.14 24.36
C PRO A 235 -8.58 -18.69 22.91
N THR A 236 -9.64 -19.02 22.15
CA THR A 236 -9.75 -18.80 20.70
C THR A 236 -9.41 -17.37 20.27
N GLN A 237 -9.94 -16.36 20.96
CA GLN A 237 -9.65 -14.95 20.61
C GLN A 237 -8.18 -14.58 20.80
N GLN A 238 -7.56 -15.04 21.90
CA GLN A 238 -6.13 -14.79 22.15
C GLN A 238 -5.25 -15.60 21.19
N LEU A 239 -5.69 -16.81 20.81
CA LEU A 239 -5.00 -17.62 19.81
C LEU A 239 -5.01 -16.95 18.45
N ARG A 240 -6.16 -16.39 17.99
CA ARG A 240 -6.26 -15.62 16.75
C ARG A 240 -5.26 -14.44 16.73
N GLN A 241 -5.28 -13.61 17.76
CA GLN A 241 -4.36 -12.46 17.87
C GLN A 241 -2.90 -12.90 17.88
N SER A 242 -2.59 -13.98 18.61
CA SER A 242 -1.24 -14.53 18.65
C SER A 242 -0.81 -15.10 17.31
N LEU A 243 -1.72 -15.71 16.56
CA LEU A 243 -1.45 -16.26 15.23
C LEU A 243 -1.05 -15.16 14.23
N VAL A 244 -1.77 -14.04 14.21
CA VAL A 244 -1.45 -12.89 13.35
C VAL A 244 -0.05 -12.37 13.65
N HIS A 245 0.27 -12.16 14.93
CA HIS A 245 1.62 -11.72 15.33
C HIS A 245 2.71 -12.71 14.95
N GLU A 246 2.47 -14.00 15.16
CA GLU A 246 3.45 -15.04 14.86
C GLU A 246 3.69 -15.21 13.35
N LEU A 247 2.64 -15.07 12.52
CA LEU A 247 2.76 -15.08 11.06
C LEU A 247 3.62 -13.91 10.56
N ILE A 248 3.45 -12.72 11.13
CA ILE A 248 4.30 -11.56 10.81
C ILE A 248 5.74 -11.82 11.26
N ASP A 249 5.95 -12.28 12.49
CA ASP A 249 7.28 -12.48 13.05
C ASP A 249 8.09 -13.55 12.29
N LEU A 250 7.45 -14.66 11.91
CA LEU A 250 8.06 -15.70 11.09
C LEU A 250 8.54 -15.16 9.73
N GLN A 251 7.70 -14.40 9.04
CA GLN A 251 8.02 -13.86 7.73
C GLN A 251 9.11 -12.77 7.82
N VAL A 252 9.00 -11.84 8.78
CA VAL A 252 10.01 -10.80 9.02
C VAL A 252 11.35 -11.42 9.38
N SER A 253 11.38 -12.41 10.27
CA SER A 253 12.61 -13.08 10.70
C SER A 253 13.30 -13.81 9.56
N ASP A 254 12.55 -14.52 8.72
CA ASP A 254 13.10 -15.23 7.57
C ASP A 254 13.67 -14.25 6.53
N LEU A 255 12.90 -13.20 6.19
CA LEU A 255 13.37 -12.16 5.26
C LEU A 255 14.66 -11.50 5.75
N LEU A 256 14.74 -11.13 7.03
CA LEU A 256 15.94 -10.53 7.61
C LEU A 256 17.13 -11.49 7.56
N ARG A 257 16.94 -12.76 7.88
CA ARG A 257 18.00 -13.78 7.83
C ARG A 257 18.60 -13.88 6.43
N VAL A 258 17.75 -14.00 5.39
CA VAL A 258 18.19 -14.11 4.00
C VAL A 258 18.78 -12.78 3.50
N ALA A 259 18.16 -11.64 3.85
CA ALA A 259 18.64 -10.33 3.46
C ALA A 259 20.03 -10.02 4.03
N ILE A 260 20.28 -10.28 5.30
CA ILE A 260 21.59 -10.07 5.96
C ILE A 260 22.70 -10.87 5.25
N GLU A 261 22.41 -12.12 4.89
CA GLU A 261 23.36 -12.96 4.16
C GLU A 261 23.70 -12.39 2.78
N ARG A 262 22.68 -11.99 2.01
CA ARG A 262 22.85 -11.39 0.67
C ARG A 262 23.57 -10.05 0.73
N LEU A 263 23.25 -9.19 1.70
CA LEU A 263 23.82 -7.85 1.84
C LEU A 263 25.32 -7.89 2.19
N ARG A 264 25.84 -8.96 2.80
CA ARG A 264 27.30 -9.13 3.01
C ARG A 264 28.09 -9.08 1.70
N SER A 265 27.52 -9.55 0.60
CA SER A 265 28.18 -9.56 -0.72
C SER A 265 28.28 -8.17 -1.37
N VAL A 266 27.54 -7.19 -0.86
CA VAL A 266 27.48 -5.82 -1.40
C VAL A 266 27.89 -4.77 -0.37
N GLU A 267 28.48 -5.19 0.76
CA GLU A 267 29.00 -4.27 1.75
C GLU A 267 30.06 -3.33 1.14
N GLY A 268 29.95 -2.04 1.44
CA GLY A 268 30.81 -1.00 0.87
C GLY A 268 30.34 -0.45 -0.49
N ARG A 269 29.36 -1.05 -1.15
CA ARG A 269 28.77 -0.54 -2.39
C ARG A 269 27.74 0.55 -2.12
N SER A 270 27.55 1.43 -3.07
CA SER A 270 26.49 2.46 -3.06
C SER A 270 25.13 1.87 -3.44
N THR A 271 24.06 2.63 -3.19
CA THR A 271 22.68 2.29 -3.62
C THR A 271 22.59 2.01 -5.12
N GLU A 272 23.29 2.79 -5.96
CA GLU A 272 23.30 2.60 -7.42
C GLU A 272 24.00 1.30 -7.82
N GLU A 273 25.18 1.02 -7.26
CA GLU A 273 25.93 -0.20 -7.53
C GLU A 273 25.17 -1.46 -7.11
N VAL A 274 24.40 -1.41 -6.02
CA VAL A 274 23.56 -2.51 -5.58
C VAL A 274 22.37 -2.70 -6.52
N SER A 275 21.76 -1.60 -6.96
CA SER A 275 20.67 -1.61 -7.95
C SER A 275 21.16 -2.18 -9.30
N ASP A 276 22.33 -1.76 -9.78
CA ASP A 276 22.94 -2.25 -11.03
C ASP A 276 23.32 -3.73 -10.96
N ALA A 277 23.72 -4.21 -9.78
CA ALA A 277 23.97 -5.62 -9.54
C ALA A 277 22.70 -6.50 -9.53
N GLY A 278 21.51 -5.89 -9.59
CA GLY A 278 20.24 -6.60 -9.63
C GLY A 278 19.88 -7.31 -8.32
N LEU A 279 20.43 -6.89 -7.17
CA LEU A 279 20.19 -7.54 -5.89
C LEU A 279 18.72 -7.47 -5.50
N ARG A 280 18.14 -8.63 -5.17
CA ARG A 280 16.74 -8.76 -4.72
C ARG A 280 16.70 -9.30 -3.30
N LEU A 281 15.89 -8.66 -2.45
CA LEU A 281 15.55 -9.17 -1.13
C LEU A 281 14.31 -10.07 -1.25
N THR A 282 14.45 -11.33 -0.87
CA THR A 282 13.38 -12.34 -0.94
C THR A 282 13.39 -13.16 0.33
N HIS A 283 12.28 -13.81 0.61
CA HIS A 283 12.24 -14.90 1.58
C HIS A 283 13.12 -16.08 1.16
N SER A 284 13.36 -17.03 2.07
CA SER A 284 13.89 -18.35 1.71
C SER A 284 12.93 -19.08 0.80
N ASP A 285 13.44 -19.98 -0.04
CA ASP A 285 12.62 -20.75 -0.98
C ASP A 285 11.53 -21.55 -0.23
N ALA A 286 11.88 -22.12 0.92
CA ALA A 286 10.93 -22.87 1.75
C ALA A 286 9.76 -21.99 2.25
N LEU A 287 10.05 -20.77 2.74
CA LEU A 287 8.97 -19.87 3.17
C LEU A 287 8.18 -19.30 1.99
N ALA A 288 8.83 -19.06 0.86
CA ALA A 288 8.14 -18.61 -0.36
C ALA A 288 7.11 -19.64 -0.86
N GLU A 289 7.46 -20.94 -0.80
CA GLU A 289 6.53 -22.03 -1.12
C GLU A 289 5.35 -22.07 -0.13
N GLU A 290 5.63 -22.01 1.18
CA GLU A 290 4.59 -22.02 2.23
C GLU A 290 3.65 -20.80 2.11
N ARG A 291 4.17 -19.63 1.73
CA ARG A 291 3.36 -18.42 1.48
C ARG A 291 2.48 -18.58 0.26
N THR A 292 3.01 -19.13 -0.84
CA THR A 292 2.23 -19.40 -2.05
C THR A 292 1.07 -20.36 -1.76
N GLU A 293 1.28 -21.36 -0.90
CA GLU A 293 0.23 -22.25 -0.42
C GLU A 293 -0.87 -21.46 0.34
N LEU A 294 -0.47 -20.60 1.27
CA LEU A 294 -1.39 -19.76 2.04
C LEU A 294 -2.20 -18.80 1.15
N GLU A 295 -1.51 -18.07 0.27
CA GLU A 295 -2.13 -17.11 -0.67
C GLU A 295 -3.14 -17.81 -1.59
N SER A 296 -2.77 -18.98 -2.12
CA SER A 296 -3.67 -19.77 -2.98
C SER A 296 -4.90 -20.28 -2.23
N PHE A 297 -4.70 -20.74 -0.99
CA PHE A 297 -5.82 -21.18 -0.14
C PHE A 297 -6.77 -20.03 0.19
N LEU A 298 -6.24 -18.86 0.59
CA LEU A 298 -7.04 -17.67 0.86
C LEU A 298 -7.78 -17.18 -0.38
N PHE A 299 -7.13 -17.23 -1.54
CA PHE A 299 -7.79 -16.87 -2.80
C PHE A 299 -9.03 -17.72 -3.07
N ASP A 300 -8.93 -19.04 -2.93
CA ASP A 300 -10.03 -19.94 -3.21
C ASP A 300 -11.09 -19.93 -2.11
N ALA A 301 -10.70 -19.95 -0.84
CA ALA A 301 -11.62 -20.07 0.28
C ALA A 301 -12.28 -18.74 0.69
N VAL A 302 -11.59 -17.61 0.53
CA VAL A 302 -12.04 -16.28 0.97
C VAL A 302 -12.49 -15.41 -0.20
N TYR A 303 -11.58 -15.16 -1.16
CA TYR A 303 -11.87 -14.20 -2.25
C TYR A 303 -12.95 -14.70 -3.22
N ARG A 304 -13.15 -16.02 -3.33
CA ARG A 304 -14.21 -16.66 -4.12
C ARG A 304 -15.45 -17.00 -3.30
N HIS A 305 -15.48 -16.66 -2.01
CA HIS A 305 -16.64 -16.92 -1.18
C HIS A 305 -17.88 -16.19 -1.71
N GLU A 306 -19.02 -16.87 -1.75
CA GLU A 306 -20.27 -16.37 -2.34
C GLU A 306 -20.68 -14.99 -1.82
N ARG A 307 -20.61 -14.80 -0.49
CA ARG A 307 -20.92 -13.51 0.14
C ARG A 307 -20.03 -12.38 -0.39
N LEU A 308 -18.73 -12.62 -0.49
CA LEU A 308 -17.77 -11.61 -0.97
C LEU A 308 -17.99 -11.30 -2.44
N MET A 309 -18.26 -12.32 -3.25
CA MET A 309 -18.58 -12.16 -4.68
C MET A 309 -19.86 -11.33 -4.90
N ALA A 310 -20.90 -11.51 -4.07
CA ALA A 310 -22.12 -10.71 -4.14
C ALA A 310 -21.84 -9.22 -3.82
N VAL A 311 -21.05 -8.94 -2.78
CA VAL A 311 -20.64 -7.58 -2.41
C VAL A 311 -19.82 -6.91 -3.53
N ARG A 312 -18.85 -7.64 -4.11
CA ARG A 312 -18.03 -7.15 -5.24
C ARG A 312 -18.89 -6.84 -6.45
N ALA A 313 -19.87 -7.68 -6.78
CA ALA A 313 -20.79 -7.44 -7.90
C ALA A 313 -21.62 -6.16 -7.70
N ALA A 314 -22.14 -5.94 -6.48
CA ALA A 314 -22.89 -4.73 -6.16
C ALA A 314 -22.01 -3.47 -6.20
N ALA A 315 -20.79 -3.52 -5.68
CA ALA A 315 -19.81 -2.43 -5.73
C ALA A 315 -19.41 -2.10 -7.18
N ALA A 316 -19.15 -3.14 -7.99
CA ALA A 316 -18.83 -3.01 -9.40
C ALA A 316 -19.95 -2.32 -10.19
N LEU A 317 -21.19 -2.75 -9.97
CA LEU A 317 -22.35 -2.12 -10.60
C LEU A 317 -22.45 -0.63 -10.27
N ARG A 318 -22.29 -0.28 -8.98
CA ARG A 318 -22.34 1.13 -8.53
C ARG A 318 -21.29 1.99 -9.22
N LEU A 319 -20.06 1.53 -9.21
CA LEU A 319 -18.93 2.29 -9.74
C LEU A 319 -19.03 2.43 -11.28
N ARG A 320 -19.41 1.36 -11.99
CA ARG A 320 -19.64 1.38 -13.44
C ARG A 320 -20.77 2.35 -13.83
N THR A 321 -21.91 2.28 -13.13
CA THR A 321 -23.03 3.19 -13.36
C THR A 321 -22.62 4.65 -13.14
N LEU A 322 -21.87 4.94 -12.08
CA LEU A 322 -21.35 6.29 -11.83
C LEU A 322 -20.42 6.76 -12.94
N PHE A 323 -19.54 5.87 -13.41
CA PHE A 323 -18.61 6.18 -14.50
C PHE A 323 -19.36 6.55 -15.78
N GLU A 324 -20.33 5.72 -16.19
CA GLU A 324 -21.17 5.96 -17.37
C GLU A 324 -21.95 7.28 -17.26
N LYS A 325 -22.64 7.49 -16.13
CA LYS A 325 -23.45 8.71 -15.93
C LYS A 325 -22.61 9.99 -15.88
N LEU A 326 -21.42 9.96 -15.29
CA LEU A 326 -20.54 11.12 -15.25
C LEU A 326 -19.87 11.40 -16.61
N ASN A 327 -19.68 10.39 -17.45
CA ASN A 327 -19.26 10.60 -18.84
C ASN A 327 -20.37 11.26 -19.67
N GLU A 328 -21.64 10.87 -19.47
CA GLU A 328 -22.81 11.48 -20.14
C GLU A 328 -23.07 12.91 -19.63
N THR A 329 -22.84 13.20 -18.35
CA THR A 329 -23.15 14.46 -17.68
C THR A 329 -21.96 15.01 -16.88
N PRO A 330 -20.88 15.45 -17.55
CA PRO A 330 -19.65 15.90 -16.89
C PRO A 330 -19.83 17.12 -15.98
N GLU A 331 -20.88 17.91 -16.22
CA GLU A 331 -21.23 19.08 -15.40
C GLU A 331 -21.59 18.71 -13.94
N ARG A 332 -21.90 17.46 -13.67
CA ARG A 332 -22.12 16.95 -12.29
C ARG A 332 -20.82 16.78 -11.51
N MET A 333 -19.67 16.75 -12.17
CA MET A 333 -18.38 16.70 -11.48
C MET A 333 -18.02 18.07 -10.86
N PRO A 334 -17.22 18.07 -9.77
CA PRO A 334 -16.63 19.28 -9.22
C PRO A 334 -15.82 20.06 -10.26
N LEU A 335 -15.79 21.40 -10.13
CA LEU A 335 -15.17 22.32 -11.10
C LEU A 335 -13.75 21.90 -11.49
N ARG A 336 -12.93 21.44 -10.55
CA ARG A 336 -11.55 21.02 -10.82
C ARG A 336 -11.47 19.86 -11.82
N PHE A 337 -12.37 18.87 -11.73
CA PHE A 337 -12.38 17.73 -12.65
C PHE A 337 -13.01 18.09 -14.00
N ARG A 338 -13.98 19.01 -14.02
CA ARG A 338 -14.48 19.61 -15.28
C ARG A 338 -13.39 20.39 -16.02
N GLN A 339 -12.47 21.03 -15.28
CA GLN A 339 -11.30 21.70 -15.90
C GLN A 339 -10.32 20.67 -16.45
N ARG A 340 -10.03 19.59 -15.69
CA ARG A 340 -9.17 18.51 -16.19
C ARG A 340 -9.73 17.82 -17.45
N ALA A 341 -11.05 17.68 -17.56
CA ALA A 341 -11.71 17.12 -18.75
C ALA A 341 -11.56 17.99 -20.01
N LYS A 342 -11.04 19.22 -19.90
CA LYS A 342 -10.65 20.04 -21.08
C LYS A 342 -9.24 19.75 -21.56
N GLU A 343 -8.41 19.15 -20.73
CA GLU A 343 -6.99 18.87 -20.98
C GLU A 343 -6.74 17.37 -21.21
N LEU A 344 -7.60 16.52 -20.69
CA LEU A 344 -7.51 15.06 -20.73
C LEU A 344 -8.78 14.48 -21.37
N PRO A 345 -8.73 13.22 -21.88
CA PRO A 345 -9.93 12.47 -22.22
C PRO A 345 -10.92 12.47 -21.04
N ILE A 346 -12.20 12.64 -21.34
CA ILE A 346 -13.24 12.72 -20.31
C ILE A 346 -13.24 11.51 -19.37
N GLN A 347 -12.99 10.32 -19.92
CA GLN A 347 -12.91 9.07 -19.17
C GLN A 347 -11.82 9.11 -18.11
N MET A 348 -10.67 9.75 -18.40
CA MET A 348 -9.59 9.92 -17.41
C MET A 348 -10.03 10.87 -16.29
N ALA A 349 -10.65 12.00 -16.60
CA ALA A 349 -11.09 12.95 -15.60
C ALA A 349 -12.20 12.36 -14.69
N VAL A 350 -13.11 11.56 -15.27
CA VAL A 350 -14.14 10.82 -14.52
C VAL A 350 -13.50 9.75 -13.64
N GLY A 351 -12.58 8.95 -14.18
CA GLY A 351 -11.85 7.93 -13.44
C GLY A 351 -11.06 8.50 -12.25
N GLU A 352 -10.34 9.61 -12.45
CA GLU A 352 -9.63 10.33 -11.38
C GLU A 352 -10.58 10.86 -10.28
N TYR A 353 -11.75 11.36 -10.66
CA TYR A 353 -12.76 11.82 -9.72
C TYR A 353 -13.31 10.67 -8.87
N LEU A 354 -13.71 9.59 -9.53
CA LEU A 354 -14.24 8.38 -8.86
C LEU A 354 -13.18 7.73 -7.97
N ALA A 355 -11.95 7.54 -8.46
CA ALA A 355 -10.86 6.95 -7.70
C ALA A 355 -10.50 7.77 -6.45
N GLY A 356 -10.72 9.08 -6.49
CA GLY A 356 -10.53 9.97 -5.35
C GLY A 356 -11.58 9.85 -4.25
N MET A 357 -12.69 9.12 -4.44
CA MET A 357 -13.77 8.99 -3.46
C MET A 357 -13.42 8.01 -2.33
N THR A 358 -14.09 8.15 -1.19
CA THR A 358 -14.22 7.10 -0.19
C THR A 358 -15.40 6.20 -0.55
N ASP A 359 -15.49 5.01 0.05
CA ASP A 359 -16.57 4.05 -0.20
C ASP A 359 -17.94 4.67 0.09
N ALA A 360 -18.08 5.28 1.27
CA ALA A 360 -19.32 5.96 1.67
C ALA A 360 -19.70 7.14 0.76
N PHE A 361 -18.71 7.90 0.27
CA PHE A 361 -18.97 9.01 -0.66
C PHE A 361 -19.37 8.50 -2.03
N CYS A 362 -18.79 7.40 -2.50
CA CYS A 362 -19.19 6.73 -3.74
C CYS A 362 -20.65 6.26 -3.66
N ASP A 363 -21.05 5.63 -2.57
CA ASP A 363 -22.43 5.23 -2.32
C ASP A 363 -23.40 6.41 -2.28
N GLN A 364 -23.00 7.50 -1.65
CA GLN A 364 -23.79 8.74 -1.63
C GLN A 364 -23.98 9.32 -3.03
N GLN A 365 -22.92 9.36 -3.83
CA GLN A 365 -22.99 9.86 -5.22
C GLN A 365 -23.88 8.96 -6.10
N TYR A 366 -23.79 7.65 -5.92
CA TYR A 366 -24.65 6.71 -6.62
C TYR A 366 -26.15 6.99 -6.35
N ARG A 367 -26.53 7.13 -5.07
CA ARG A 367 -27.92 7.49 -4.68
C ARG A 367 -28.39 8.78 -5.32
N GLN A 368 -27.54 9.82 -5.32
CA GLN A 368 -27.87 11.14 -5.86
C GLN A 368 -28.00 11.16 -7.39
N ILE A 369 -27.22 10.34 -8.07
CA ILE A 369 -27.18 10.33 -9.54
C ILE A 369 -28.27 9.42 -10.11
N THR A 370 -28.56 8.31 -9.44
CA THR A 370 -29.54 7.31 -9.93
C THR A 370 -30.94 7.47 -9.34
N GLU A 371 -31.08 8.31 -8.30
CA GLU A 371 -32.32 8.46 -7.52
C GLU A 371 -32.81 7.12 -6.92
N THR A 372 -31.91 6.14 -6.81
CA THR A 372 -32.21 4.79 -6.35
C THR A 372 -31.79 4.64 -4.89
N PRO A 373 -32.66 4.11 -4.00
CA PRO A 373 -32.25 3.73 -2.65
C PRO A 373 -31.13 2.69 -2.73
N VAL A 374 -30.02 2.95 -2.06
CA VAL A 374 -28.94 1.98 -1.95
C VAL A 374 -29.11 1.24 -0.64
N GLY A 375 -29.39 -0.05 -0.70
CA GLY A 375 -29.24 -0.93 0.43
C GLY A 375 -27.76 -1.10 0.82
N PRO A 376 -27.46 -1.63 2.03
CA PRO A 376 -26.09 -1.99 2.40
C PRO A 376 -25.48 -2.93 1.35
N LEU A 377 -24.16 -2.87 1.18
CA LEU A 377 -23.47 -3.79 0.25
C LEU A 377 -23.56 -5.23 0.74
N ALA A 378 -23.60 -5.43 2.02
CA ALA A 378 -23.98 -6.69 2.69
C ALA A 378 -24.42 -6.42 4.13
N ASP A 379 -25.41 -7.21 4.62
CA ASP A 379 -25.63 -7.44 6.03
C ASP A 379 -24.80 -8.67 6.44
N TRP A 380 -23.79 -8.46 7.29
CA TRP A 380 -22.91 -9.52 7.78
C TRP A 380 -23.36 -10.04 9.11
#